data_ff078120223e27bb976a1bbcbcfd76b2
#
_entry.id   ff078120223e27bb976a1bbcbcfd76b2
#
_cell.length_a   1.000
_cell.length_b   1.000
_cell.length_c   1.000
_cell.angle_alpha   90.00
_cell.angle_beta   90.00
_cell.angle_gamma   90.00
#
_symmetry.space_group_name_H-M   'P 1'
#
loop_
_entity.id
_entity.type
_entity.pdbx_description
1 polymer ?
#
loop_
_entity_poly.entity_id
_entity_poly.type
_entity_poly.pdbx_seq_one_letter_code
_entity_poly.pdbx_strand_id
1 'polypeptide(L)'
;MAGKPDPFGKIRHPKKRAFLAAMANTANVLRAAEIARMDRDNHYLWLKKDPDYAAAFEIARGRGADALEAEAVRRAHEGVTKPIFHGGKRAVDVVQNPDGSIKRDETGKPIGIPAAVREYSDTLLIFLLKGRNPAVFGDRLKQEHSGLEGQPIPVIILPPLTKPDPSEMQEMALPEGRVKT
;
A
#
# COMPACT_ATOMS: atom_id res chain seq x y z
N MET A 1 -9.21 -33.28 -9.61
CA MET A 1 -9.07 -31.98 -8.89
C MET A 1 -9.80 -30.93 -9.70
N ALA A 2 -10.95 -30.44 -9.23
CA ALA A 2 -11.66 -29.34 -9.90
C ALA A 2 -10.78 -28.07 -9.79
N GLY A 3 -10.35 -27.53 -10.93
CA GLY A 3 -9.58 -26.29 -10.99
C GLY A 3 -10.36 -25.14 -10.36
N LYS A 4 -9.71 -24.28 -9.59
CA LYS A 4 -10.35 -23.06 -9.06
C LYS A 4 -11.00 -22.30 -10.22
N PRO A 5 -12.27 -21.87 -10.08
CA PRO A 5 -12.96 -21.14 -11.14
C PRO A 5 -12.15 -19.87 -11.49
N ASP A 6 -11.96 -19.64 -12.79
CA ASP A 6 -11.30 -18.43 -13.29
C ASP A 6 -12.14 -17.20 -12.90
N PRO A 7 -11.64 -16.33 -12.01
CA PRO A 7 -12.39 -15.16 -11.53
C PRO A 7 -12.70 -14.14 -12.63
N PHE A 8 -11.98 -14.23 -13.75
CA PHE A 8 -12.09 -13.33 -14.88
C PHE A 8 -12.73 -14.00 -16.10
N GLY A 9 -13.40 -15.15 -15.92
CA GLY A 9 -13.97 -15.96 -17.00
C GLY A 9 -15.00 -15.24 -17.86
N LYS A 10 -15.69 -14.23 -17.31
CA LYS A 10 -16.61 -13.38 -18.08
C LYS A 10 -15.90 -12.44 -19.05
N ILE A 11 -14.66 -12.08 -18.80
CA ILE A 11 -13.89 -11.14 -19.62
C ILE A 11 -13.24 -11.89 -20.78
N ARG A 12 -13.78 -11.75 -21.99
CA ARG A 12 -13.29 -12.46 -23.20
C ARG A 12 -12.06 -11.77 -23.83
N HIS A 13 -11.92 -10.46 -23.67
CA HIS A 13 -10.84 -9.69 -24.31
C HIS A 13 -9.46 -10.04 -23.71
N PRO A 14 -8.49 -10.53 -24.49
CA PRO A 14 -7.23 -11.10 -23.97
C PRO A 14 -6.40 -10.08 -23.19
N LYS A 15 -6.26 -8.83 -23.66
CA LYS A 15 -5.52 -7.80 -22.95
C LYS A 15 -6.17 -7.40 -21.63
N LYS A 16 -7.52 -7.35 -21.55
CA LYS A 16 -8.22 -7.11 -20.28
C LYS A 16 -7.94 -8.21 -19.28
N ARG A 17 -8.01 -9.47 -19.70
CA ARG A 17 -7.69 -10.62 -18.83
C ARG A 17 -6.24 -10.61 -18.37
N ALA A 18 -5.30 -10.36 -19.27
CA ALA A 18 -3.87 -10.27 -18.94
C ALA A 18 -3.61 -9.16 -17.92
N PHE A 19 -4.23 -8.00 -18.10
CA PHE A 19 -4.13 -6.89 -17.15
C PHE A 19 -4.70 -7.24 -15.77
N LEU A 20 -5.90 -7.83 -15.71
CA LEU A 20 -6.53 -8.23 -14.46
C LEU A 20 -5.71 -9.28 -13.71
N ALA A 21 -5.17 -10.27 -14.42
CA ALA A 21 -4.29 -11.29 -13.85
C ALA A 21 -2.99 -10.66 -13.30
N ALA A 22 -2.38 -9.74 -14.05
CA ALA A 22 -1.19 -9.02 -13.61
C ALA A 22 -1.49 -8.11 -12.41
N MET A 23 -2.64 -7.43 -12.40
CA MET A 23 -3.09 -6.58 -11.28
C MET A 23 -3.29 -7.40 -10.00
N ALA A 24 -3.90 -8.58 -10.10
CA ALA A 24 -4.10 -9.49 -8.97
C ALA A 24 -2.77 -9.97 -8.34
N ASN A 25 -1.68 -9.98 -9.11
CA ASN A 25 -0.37 -10.42 -8.64
C ASN A 25 0.53 -9.27 -8.18
N THR A 26 0.36 -8.07 -8.77
CA THR A 26 1.29 -6.95 -8.56
C THR A 26 0.70 -5.83 -7.71
N ALA A 27 -0.62 -5.76 -7.57
CA ALA A 27 -1.35 -4.65 -6.95
C ALA A 27 -0.95 -3.26 -7.51
N ASN A 28 -0.40 -3.22 -8.73
CA ASN A 28 0.15 -2.01 -9.34
C ASN A 28 -0.34 -1.86 -10.78
N VAL A 29 -1.10 -0.78 -11.03
CA VAL A 29 -1.71 -0.50 -12.34
C VAL A 29 -0.66 -0.33 -13.45
N LEU A 30 0.44 0.39 -13.17
CA LEU A 30 1.50 0.62 -14.15
C LEU A 30 2.16 -0.71 -14.54
N ARG A 31 2.55 -1.49 -13.53
CA ARG A 31 3.18 -2.80 -13.76
C ARG A 31 2.26 -3.77 -14.47
N ALA A 32 0.97 -3.77 -14.14
CA ALA A 32 -0.03 -4.60 -14.80
C ALA A 32 -0.20 -4.21 -16.27
N ALA A 33 -0.16 -2.91 -16.60
CA ALA A 33 -0.22 -2.43 -17.99
C ALA A 33 1.01 -2.85 -18.81
N GLU A 34 2.20 -2.76 -18.24
CA GLU A 34 3.44 -3.23 -18.86
C GLU A 34 3.37 -4.74 -19.18
N ILE A 35 2.97 -5.57 -18.19
CA ILE A 35 2.84 -7.02 -18.36
C ILE A 35 1.80 -7.36 -19.44
N ALA A 36 0.66 -6.66 -19.46
CA ALA A 36 -0.39 -6.84 -20.43
C ALA A 36 -0.07 -6.23 -21.82
N ARG A 37 1.08 -5.55 -21.95
CA ARG A 37 1.52 -4.83 -23.16
C ARG A 37 0.43 -3.90 -23.70
N MET A 38 -0.05 -3.03 -22.84
CA MET A 38 -1.09 -2.06 -23.15
C MET A 38 -0.82 -0.71 -22.50
N ASP A 39 -1.42 0.34 -23.05
CA ASP A 39 -1.39 1.66 -22.44
C ASP A 39 -2.28 1.68 -21.18
N ARG A 40 -1.79 2.32 -20.11
CA ARG A 40 -2.50 2.51 -18.86
C ARG A 40 -3.83 3.24 -19.05
N ASP A 41 -3.92 4.16 -20.00
CA ASP A 41 -5.13 4.95 -20.24
C ASP A 41 -6.29 4.07 -20.73
N ASN A 42 -6.00 2.99 -21.45
CA ASN A 42 -7.01 2.00 -21.83
C ASN A 42 -7.70 1.36 -20.62
N HIS A 43 -6.97 1.13 -19.51
CA HIS A 43 -7.56 0.62 -18.28
C HIS A 43 -8.65 1.57 -17.76
N TYR A 44 -8.36 2.87 -17.67
CA TYR A 44 -9.32 3.86 -17.19
C TYR A 44 -10.52 4.04 -18.12
N LEU A 45 -10.31 3.91 -19.43
CA LEU A 45 -11.41 3.90 -20.40
C LEU A 45 -12.33 2.69 -20.22
N TRP A 46 -11.76 1.51 -19.99
CA TRP A 46 -12.52 0.30 -19.74
C TRP A 46 -13.29 0.35 -18.43
N LEU A 47 -12.70 0.89 -17.35
CA LEU A 47 -13.40 1.10 -16.08
C LEU A 47 -14.68 1.93 -16.24
N LYS A 48 -14.64 2.95 -17.13
CA LYS A 48 -15.80 3.82 -17.36
C LYS A 48 -16.85 3.20 -18.29
N LYS A 49 -16.42 2.38 -19.25
CA LYS A 49 -17.27 1.89 -20.34
C LYS A 49 -17.77 0.47 -20.16
N ASP A 50 -17.13 -0.34 -19.33
CA ASP A 50 -17.40 -1.77 -19.20
C ASP A 50 -17.61 -2.14 -17.73
N PRO A 51 -18.88 -2.28 -17.30
CA PRO A 51 -19.21 -2.61 -15.91
C PRO A 51 -18.72 -4.01 -15.50
N ASP A 52 -18.69 -4.98 -16.42
CA ASP A 52 -18.14 -6.30 -16.11
C ASP A 52 -16.64 -6.25 -15.86
N TYR A 53 -15.93 -5.42 -16.62
CA TYR A 53 -14.51 -5.18 -16.41
C TYR A 53 -14.27 -4.44 -15.08
N ALA A 54 -15.08 -3.46 -14.74
CA ALA A 54 -14.98 -2.74 -13.47
C ALA A 54 -15.17 -3.68 -12.27
N ALA A 55 -16.17 -4.55 -12.30
CA ALA A 55 -16.39 -5.56 -11.28
C ALA A 55 -15.22 -6.54 -11.17
N ALA A 56 -14.70 -7.01 -12.31
CA ALA A 56 -13.53 -7.89 -12.36
C ALA A 56 -12.24 -7.20 -11.83
N PHE A 57 -12.10 -5.89 -12.07
CA PHE A 57 -10.99 -5.10 -11.55
C PHE A 57 -11.02 -5.00 -10.01
N GLU A 58 -12.19 -4.80 -9.39
CA GLU A 58 -12.30 -4.79 -7.93
C GLU A 58 -11.86 -6.13 -7.32
N ILE A 59 -12.22 -7.26 -7.95
CA ILE A 59 -11.75 -8.58 -7.53
C ILE A 59 -10.22 -8.70 -7.68
N ALA A 60 -9.65 -8.22 -8.79
CA ALA A 60 -8.21 -8.24 -9.02
C ALA A 60 -7.47 -7.36 -8.01
N ARG A 61 -8.01 -6.17 -7.70
CA ARG A 61 -7.47 -5.24 -6.71
C ARG A 61 -7.43 -5.86 -5.30
N GLY A 62 -8.54 -6.49 -4.88
CA GLY A 62 -8.62 -7.20 -3.61
C GLY A 62 -7.55 -8.30 -3.49
N ARG A 63 -7.44 -9.15 -4.51
CA ARG A 63 -6.40 -10.20 -4.54
C ARG A 63 -4.98 -9.66 -4.49
N GLY A 64 -4.73 -8.54 -5.18
CA GLY A 64 -3.43 -7.87 -5.11
C GLY A 64 -3.11 -7.35 -3.71
N ALA A 65 -4.11 -6.78 -3.02
CA ALA A 65 -3.97 -6.34 -1.63
C ALA A 65 -3.68 -7.53 -0.70
N ASP A 66 -4.42 -8.65 -0.84
CA ASP A 66 -4.18 -9.87 -0.07
C ASP A 66 -2.76 -10.42 -0.27
N ALA A 67 -2.25 -10.39 -1.52
CA ALA A 67 -0.89 -10.83 -1.83
C ALA A 67 0.18 -9.95 -1.17
N LEU A 68 -0.01 -8.63 -1.15
CA LEU A 68 0.89 -7.70 -0.46
C LEU A 68 0.83 -7.90 1.06
N GLU A 69 -0.36 -8.11 1.62
CA GLU A 69 -0.52 -8.39 3.04
C GLU A 69 0.16 -9.70 3.43
N ALA A 70 -0.02 -10.77 2.65
CA ALA A 70 0.65 -12.04 2.88
C ALA A 70 2.19 -11.90 2.88
N GLU A 71 2.75 -11.13 1.95
CA GLU A 71 4.20 -10.86 1.91
C GLU A 71 4.66 -10.02 3.09
N ALA A 72 3.85 -9.05 3.54
CA ALA A 72 4.13 -8.26 4.73
C ALA A 72 4.16 -9.13 6.00
N VAL A 73 3.17 -10.02 6.17
CA VAL A 73 3.11 -10.98 7.27
C VAL A 73 4.34 -11.91 7.23
N ARG A 74 4.68 -12.44 6.06
CA ARG A 74 5.84 -13.31 5.89
C ARG A 74 7.13 -12.61 6.32
N ARG A 75 7.36 -11.37 5.89
CA ARG A 75 8.56 -10.60 6.26
C ARG A 75 8.61 -10.27 7.74
N ALA A 76 7.47 -9.97 8.34
CA ALA A 76 7.39 -9.64 9.76
C ALA A 76 7.60 -10.87 10.65
N HIS A 77 6.98 -12.00 10.29
CA HIS A 77 6.94 -13.21 11.12
C HIS A 77 8.07 -14.20 10.79
N GLU A 78 8.27 -14.51 9.51
CA GLU A 78 9.29 -15.48 9.08
C GLU A 78 10.66 -14.85 8.88
N GLY A 79 10.68 -13.53 8.64
CA GLY A 79 11.89 -12.78 8.35
C GLY A 79 12.41 -12.97 6.93
N VAL A 80 13.49 -12.29 6.63
CA VAL A 80 14.20 -12.36 5.34
C VAL A 80 15.63 -12.82 5.58
N THR A 81 16.04 -13.83 4.84
CA THR A 81 17.42 -14.34 4.93
C THR A 81 18.35 -13.43 4.11
N LYS A 82 19.31 -12.80 4.77
CA LYS A 82 20.32 -11.95 4.14
C LYS A 82 21.68 -12.66 4.15
N PRO A 83 22.41 -12.73 3.02
CA PRO A 83 23.74 -13.28 2.98
C PRO A 83 24.72 -12.39 3.72
N ILE A 84 25.66 -12.98 4.45
CA ILE A 84 26.75 -12.28 5.13
C ILE A 84 27.93 -12.18 4.17
N PHE A 85 28.55 -10.99 4.11
CA PHE A 85 29.76 -10.74 3.34
C PHE A 85 30.88 -10.29 4.29
N HIS A 86 32.08 -10.80 4.03
CA HIS A 86 33.31 -10.41 4.72
C HIS A 86 34.41 -10.16 3.69
N GLY A 87 35.04 -8.98 3.73
CA GLY A 87 36.11 -8.66 2.78
C GLY A 87 35.69 -8.72 1.30
N GLY A 88 34.43 -8.34 0.97
CA GLY A 88 33.90 -8.37 -0.38
C GLY A 88 33.54 -9.77 -0.91
N LYS A 89 33.71 -10.83 -0.11
CA LYS A 89 33.34 -12.21 -0.43
C LYS A 89 32.19 -12.68 0.46
N ARG A 90 31.34 -13.57 -0.07
CA ARG A 90 30.29 -14.19 0.72
C ARG A 90 30.92 -15.05 1.83
N ALA A 91 30.53 -14.80 3.07
CA ALA A 91 30.95 -15.59 4.20
C ALA A 91 30.41 -17.03 4.10
N VAL A 92 31.17 -17.98 4.61
CA VAL A 92 30.84 -19.41 4.58
C VAL A 92 30.99 -19.94 6.00
N ASP A 93 29.92 -20.54 6.52
CA ASP A 93 29.96 -21.27 7.78
C ASP A 93 30.40 -22.71 7.52
N VAL A 94 31.19 -23.26 8.42
CA VAL A 94 31.71 -24.62 8.29
C VAL A 94 30.69 -25.58 8.92
N VAL A 95 30.31 -26.61 8.19
CA VAL A 95 29.45 -27.67 8.72
C VAL A 95 30.22 -28.47 9.75
N GLN A 96 29.65 -28.63 10.95
CA GLN A 96 30.21 -29.44 12.03
C GLN A 96 29.47 -30.76 12.16
N ASN A 97 30.19 -31.80 12.55
CA ASN A 97 29.62 -33.06 12.99
C ASN A 97 29.04 -32.94 14.43
N PRO A 98 28.23 -33.90 14.91
CA PRO A 98 27.68 -33.87 16.28
C PRO A 98 28.74 -33.85 17.38
N ASP A 99 29.96 -34.29 17.09
CA ASP A 99 31.12 -34.28 18.01
C ASP A 99 31.90 -32.97 18.00
N GLY A 100 31.43 -31.96 17.23
CA GLY A 100 32.08 -30.64 17.09
C GLY A 100 33.22 -30.58 16.08
N SER A 101 33.60 -31.72 15.45
CA SER A 101 34.61 -31.74 14.39
C SER A 101 34.07 -31.16 13.07
N ILE A 102 34.98 -30.57 12.26
CA ILE A 102 34.64 -30.01 10.96
C ILE A 102 34.35 -31.11 9.96
N LYS A 103 33.13 -31.09 9.38
CA LYS A 103 32.78 -32.02 8.31
C LYS A 103 33.56 -31.71 7.04
N ARG A 104 34.19 -32.73 6.45
CA ARG A 104 35.02 -32.64 5.26
C ARG A 104 34.43 -33.48 4.14
N ASP A 105 34.66 -33.04 2.91
CA ASP A 105 34.31 -33.81 1.71
C ASP A 105 35.31 -34.98 1.48
N GLU A 106 35.10 -35.76 0.44
CA GLU A 106 35.95 -36.89 0.07
C GLU A 106 37.41 -36.49 -0.26
N THR A 107 37.62 -35.20 -0.56
CA THR A 107 38.96 -34.64 -0.84
C THR A 107 39.64 -34.05 0.41
N GLY A 108 38.99 -34.14 1.59
CA GLY A 108 39.45 -33.59 2.85
C GLY A 108 39.23 -32.12 3.03
N LYS A 109 38.49 -31.44 2.12
CA LYS A 109 38.17 -30.01 2.18
C LYS A 109 36.95 -29.78 3.08
N PRO A 110 36.95 -28.74 3.93
CA PRO A 110 35.79 -28.38 4.75
C PRO A 110 34.55 -28.14 3.90
N ILE A 111 33.44 -28.78 4.27
CA ILE A 111 32.12 -28.49 3.69
C ILE A 111 31.62 -27.20 4.26
N GLY A 112 31.43 -26.17 3.40
CA GLY A 112 30.93 -24.87 3.77
C GLY A 112 29.51 -24.64 3.25
N ILE A 113 28.70 -24.01 4.07
CA ILE A 113 27.40 -23.48 3.67
C ILE A 113 27.47 -21.96 3.63
N PRO A 114 26.80 -21.31 2.67
CA PRO A 114 26.79 -19.85 2.66
C PRO A 114 26.20 -19.27 3.93
N ALA A 115 26.99 -18.48 4.66
CA ALA A 115 26.54 -17.84 5.89
C ALA A 115 25.43 -16.82 5.59
N ALA A 116 24.38 -16.87 6.39
CA ALA A 116 23.24 -15.97 6.25
C ALA A 116 22.61 -15.69 7.62
N VAL A 117 22.10 -14.46 7.78
CA VAL A 117 21.35 -14.05 8.97
C VAL A 117 19.89 -13.88 8.59
N ARG A 118 18.98 -14.28 9.48
CA ARG A 118 17.56 -14.01 9.36
C ARG A 118 17.23 -12.68 10.05
N GLU A 119 16.69 -11.76 9.27
CA GLU A 119 16.30 -10.43 9.75
C GLU A 119 14.78 -10.33 9.76
N TYR A 120 14.23 -9.88 10.87
CA TYR A 120 12.81 -9.63 11.07
C TYR A 120 12.52 -8.13 10.92
N SER A 121 11.27 -7.77 10.61
CA SER A 121 10.87 -6.37 10.52
C SER A 121 9.88 -6.01 11.61
N ASP A 122 10.37 -5.52 12.74
CA ASP A 122 9.54 -5.08 13.88
C ASP A 122 8.61 -3.94 13.47
N THR A 123 9.08 -3.02 12.64
CA THR A 123 8.26 -1.91 12.11
C THR A 123 7.04 -2.44 11.34
N LEU A 124 7.25 -3.45 10.48
CA LEU A 124 6.17 -4.04 9.71
C LEU A 124 5.21 -4.83 10.59
N LEU A 125 5.73 -5.52 11.61
CA LEU A 125 4.93 -6.23 12.61
C LEU A 125 4.03 -5.26 13.39
N ILE A 126 4.59 -4.16 13.88
CA ILE A 126 3.83 -3.11 14.59
C ILE A 126 2.74 -2.53 13.69
N PHE A 127 3.07 -2.23 12.42
CA PHE A 127 2.10 -1.73 11.46
C PHE A 127 0.92 -2.69 11.24
N LEU A 128 1.20 -3.98 11.06
CA LEU A 128 0.18 -5.02 10.90
C LEU A 128 -0.68 -5.18 12.16
N LEU A 129 -0.08 -5.15 13.35
CA LEU A 129 -0.81 -5.23 14.62
C LEU A 129 -1.76 -4.04 14.80
N LYS A 130 -1.28 -2.82 14.52
CA LYS A 130 -2.12 -1.61 14.57
C LYS A 130 -3.27 -1.65 13.57
N GLY A 131 -3.03 -2.16 12.37
CA GLY A 131 -4.06 -2.29 11.34
C GLY A 131 -5.12 -3.36 11.66
N ARG A 132 -4.69 -4.51 12.19
CA ARG A 132 -5.61 -5.64 12.47
C ARG A 132 -6.38 -5.49 13.77
N ASN A 133 -5.79 -4.91 14.80
CA ASN A 133 -6.43 -4.72 16.09
C ASN A 133 -6.14 -3.32 16.66
N PRO A 134 -6.71 -2.26 16.07
CA PRO A 134 -6.47 -0.89 16.48
C PRO A 134 -6.96 -0.59 17.90
N ALA A 135 -7.92 -1.35 18.42
CA ALA A 135 -8.41 -1.19 19.78
C ALA A 135 -7.34 -1.50 20.83
N VAL A 136 -6.43 -2.43 20.52
CA VAL A 136 -5.35 -2.85 21.44
C VAL A 136 -4.03 -2.16 21.10
N PHE A 137 -3.67 -2.11 19.82
CA PHE A 137 -2.34 -1.67 19.34
C PHE A 137 -2.35 -0.30 18.64
N GLY A 138 -3.52 0.31 18.44
CA GLY A 138 -3.64 1.62 17.81
C GLY A 138 -2.98 2.73 18.65
N ASP A 139 -2.45 3.74 17.97
CA ASP A 139 -1.94 4.93 18.64
C ASP A 139 -3.09 5.69 19.28
N ARG A 140 -3.07 5.82 20.60
CA ARG A 140 -4.04 6.63 21.35
C ARG A 140 -3.52 8.05 21.46
N LEU A 141 -3.87 8.89 20.49
CA LEU A 141 -3.60 10.32 20.60
C LEU A 141 -4.76 10.96 21.37
N LYS A 142 -4.55 11.30 22.64
CA LYS A 142 -5.47 12.13 23.39
C LYS A 142 -5.07 13.58 23.12
N GLN A 143 -5.74 14.23 22.18
CA GLN A 143 -5.53 15.63 21.88
C GLN A 143 -6.56 16.46 22.65
N GLU A 144 -6.14 17.10 23.72
CA GLU A 144 -6.95 18.05 24.45
C GLU A 144 -6.73 19.46 23.86
N HIS A 145 -7.74 19.99 23.21
CA HIS A 145 -7.74 21.37 22.76
C HIS A 145 -8.29 22.23 23.89
N SER A 146 -7.44 23.00 24.51
CA SER A 146 -7.84 24.01 25.51
C SER A 146 -7.50 25.41 25.00
N GLY A 147 -8.36 26.36 25.27
CA GLY A 147 -8.11 27.79 25.06
C GLY A 147 -7.11 28.33 26.08
N LEU A 148 -6.92 29.65 26.07
CA LEU A 148 -6.06 30.34 27.03
C LEU A 148 -6.45 29.94 28.46
N GLU A 149 -5.47 29.62 29.32
CA GLU A 149 -5.68 29.18 30.71
C GLU A 149 -6.57 27.93 30.91
N GLY A 150 -6.63 27.03 29.91
CA GLY A 150 -7.39 25.79 30.02
C GLY A 150 -8.88 25.94 29.83
N GLN A 151 -9.38 27.12 29.44
CA GLN A 151 -10.79 27.35 29.14
C GLN A 151 -11.23 26.65 27.85
N PRO A 152 -12.53 26.31 27.71
CA PRO A 152 -13.04 25.77 26.43
C PRO A 152 -12.81 26.77 25.30
N ILE A 153 -12.40 26.26 24.14
CA ILE A 153 -12.26 27.08 22.93
C ILE A 153 -13.68 27.44 22.45
N PRO A 154 -14.06 28.75 22.38
CA PRO A 154 -15.35 29.12 21.88
C PRO A 154 -15.46 28.80 20.39
N VAL A 155 -16.43 27.99 20.02
CA VAL A 155 -16.75 27.68 18.62
C VAL A 155 -17.79 28.68 18.15
N ILE A 156 -17.41 29.65 17.32
CA ILE A 156 -18.33 30.55 16.65
C ILE A 156 -18.85 29.83 15.40
N ILE A 157 -20.08 29.40 15.43
CA ILE A 157 -20.78 28.89 14.25
C ILE A 157 -21.30 30.10 13.48
N LEU A 158 -20.60 30.47 12.40
CA LEU A 158 -21.10 31.49 11.50
C LEU A 158 -22.32 30.94 10.74
N PRO A 159 -23.42 31.70 10.63
CA PRO A 159 -24.52 31.29 9.77
C PRO A 159 -24.04 31.14 8.34
N PRO A 160 -24.64 30.23 7.54
CA PRO A 160 -24.29 30.09 6.15
C PRO A 160 -24.40 31.45 5.45
N LEU A 161 -23.38 31.80 4.66
CA LEU A 161 -23.40 33.00 3.83
C LEU A 161 -24.59 32.89 2.86
N THR A 162 -25.71 33.50 3.21
CA THR A 162 -26.79 33.72 2.26
C THR A 162 -26.29 34.73 1.21
N LYS A 163 -26.43 34.37 -0.07
CA LYS A 163 -26.14 35.34 -1.15
C LYS A 163 -27.01 36.58 -0.84
N PRO A 164 -26.42 37.77 -0.83
CA PRO A 164 -27.21 38.99 -0.62
C PRO A 164 -28.31 39.08 -1.69
N ASP A 165 -29.48 39.46 -1.29
CA ASP A 165 -30.62 39.67 -2.20
C ASP A 165 -30.21 40.71 -3.26
N PRO A 166 -30.48 40.48 -4.55
CA PRO A 166 -30.18 41.45 -5.61
C PRO A 166 -30.71 42.84 -5.36
N SER A 167 -31.78 42.99 -4.57
CA SER A 167 -32.33 44.28 -4.12
C SER A 167 -31.43 45.02 -3.13
N GLU A 168 -30.70 44.32 -2.26
CA GLU A 168 -29.77 44.95 -1.30
C GLU A 168 -28.47 45.41 -1.96
N MET A 169 -28.09 44.78 -3.11
CA MET A 169 -26.92 45.21 -3.86
C MET A 169 -27.10 46.51 -4.61
N GLN A 170 -28.35 46.94 -4.89
CA GLN A 170 -28.62 48.22 -5.56
C GLN A 170 -28.52 49.41 -4.59
N GLU A 171 -28.74 49.19 -3.30
CA GLU A 171 -28.68 50.26 -2.29
C GLU A 171 -27.25 50.57 -1.83
N MET A 172 -26.28 49.64 -2.07
CA MET A 172 -24.86 49.84 -1.78
C MET A 172 -24.06 50.50 -2.92
N ALA A 173 -24.70 50.89 -4.01
CA ALA A 173 -24.02 51.66 -5.05
C ALA A 173 -23.70 53.08 -4.53
N LEU A 174 -22.41 53.36 -4.38
CA LEU A 174 -21.90 54.66 -3.93
C LEU A 174 -22.49 55.77 -4.81
N PRO A 175 -22.93 56.91 -4.21
CA PRO A 175 -23.38 58.05 -4.99
C PRO A 175 -22.23 58.57 -5.84
N GLU A 176 -22.49 58.74 -7.14
CA GLU A 176 -21.55 59.31 -8.12
C GLU A 176 -21.06 60.68 -7.59
N GLY A 177 -19.77 60.76 -7.23
CA GLY A 177 -19.12 61.99 -6.87
C GLY A 177 -19.08 62.95 -8.02
N ARG A 178 -19.83 64.08 -7.89
CA ARG A 178 -19.68 65.23 -8.74
C ARG A 178 -18.24 65.74 -8.68
N VAL A 179 -17.51 65.52 -9.70
CA VAL A 179 -16.26 66.28 -10.01
C VAL A 179 -16.72 67.68 -10.46
N LYS A 180 -16.51 68.68 -9.62
CA LYS A 180 -16.58 70.09 -10.02
C LYS A 180 -15.21 70.49 -10.55
N THR A 181 -15.18 70.93 -11.79
CA THR A 181 -14.14 71.70 -12.43
C THR A 181 -13.67 72.89 -11.62
#